data_f7dce5f42a295f526da6792b02d5f104
#
_entry.id   f7dce5f42a295f526da6792b02d5f104
#
_cell.length_a   1.000
_cell.length_b   1.000
_cell.length_c   1.000
_cell.angle_alpha   90.00
_cell.angle_beta   90.00
_cell.angle_gamma   90.00
#
_symmetry.space_group_name_H-M   'P 1'
#
loop_
_entity.id
_entity.type
_entity.pdbx_description
1 polymer ?
#
loop_
_entity_poly.entity_id
_entity_poly.type
_entity_poly.pdbx_seq_one_letter_code
_entity_poly.pdbx_strand_id
1 'polypeptide(L)'
;MAAXXXXXXXXXXXXXXXXXXXXXXXXXXXXXXXXXXXFAEAESETLNIEQQATLREMKRQWQQATVLPEALVEAQSLAGSKCEHAWRSQRKNNDWTGFEKNWAEVVKLSQEEAQIRAEATGKTPYDAMLELYEPGTTTEQLNRVFSDVKTWLPSLIDVVIEKQSSESFIAPKGHYPAESQKALGLDVMKLLQFDFNHGRLDESVHPFCGGVPSDVRITTRYNESEFVQSLMGIVHETGHARYEQGLPKHLAGTPAGEARSMGIHESQSLFFEMQVGRSPAFIAHLAELAGKHFSAMNDPVFRVENIQKLYTRVQKDFIRVDADELTYPAHVILRFEIERDLMNGKIKHTDVPELWDQKMQAYLGLSTKGNDQNGCMQDIHWTDGSFGYFPSYTLGAMYAAQFMAAMKKTVDVDGAIRRGDLSPIFTWLSENIWSKGSLFSTDELVKQATGETLNPEHFKAHLSQRYLK
;
A
#
# COMPACT_ATOMS: atom_id res chain seq x y z
N MET A 1 5.13 0.30 36.68
CA MET A 1 4.70 -1.06 36.49
C MET A 1 3.22 -1.22 36.23
N ALA A 2 2.39 -0.51 36.92
CA ALA A 2 0.95 -0.52 36.63
C ALA A 2 0.66 -0.16 35.17
N ALA A 3 1.35 0.85 34.77
CA ALA A 3 1.16 1.32 33.40
C ALA A 3 1.61 0.32 32.33
N UNK A 4 2.65 -0.15 32.73
CA UNK A 4 3.19 -1.09 31.79
C UNK A 4 2.41 -2.35 31.77
N UNK A 5 2.00 -2.50 32.81
CA UNK A 5 1.12 -3.55 32.95
C UNK A 5 -0.14 -3.23 32.27
N UNK A 6 -0.34 -2.16 32.45
CA UNK A 6 -1.47 -1.63 31.85
C UNK A 6 -1.35 -1.63 30.38
N UNK A 7 -0.26 -1.44 30.13
CA UNK A 7 0.01 -1.46 28.74
C UNK A 7 0.04 -2.87 28.23
N UNK A 8 0.59 -3.50 29.00
CA UNK A 8 0.66 -4.83 28.63
C UNK A 8 -0.68 -5.53 28.86
N UNK A 9 -1.19 -5.10 29.79
CA UNK A 9 -2.49 -5.52 30.11
C UNK A 9 -3.44 -4.94 29.17
N UNK A 10 -3.04 -3.91 29.03
CA UNK A 10 -3.84 -3.18 28.13
C UNK A 10 -3.56 -3.67 26.79
N UNK A 11 -2.42 -4.06 26.68
CA UNK A 11 -2.11 -4.62 25.43
C UNK A 11 -2.88 -5.89 25.21
N UNK A 12 -2.91 -6.39 26.20
CA UNK A 12 -3.70 -7.55 26.21
C UNK A 12 -5.17 -7.21 26.16
N UNK A 13 -5.36 -6.28 26.79
CA UNK A 13 -6.65 -5.74 26.82
C UNK A 13 -6.99 -5.11 25.50
N UNK A 14 -6.05 -4.65 25.05
CA UNK A 14 -6.20 -4.04 23.77
C UNK A 14 -6.31 -5.08 22.74
N UNK A 15 -5.61 -5.88 22.94
CA UNK A 15 -5.67 -6.95 22.04
C UNK A 15 -6.95 -7.72 22.27
N UNK A 16 -7.16 -7.72 23.37
CA UNK A 16 -8.37 -8.22 23.83
C UNK A 16 -9.47 -7.29 23.45
N UNK A 17 -9.06 -6.27 23.54
CA UNK A 17 -9.97 -5.24 23.20
C UNK A 17 -10.24 -5.22 21.74
N UNK A 18 -9.37 -5.47 21.25
CA UNK A 18 -9.50 -5.58 19.84
C UNK A 18 -10.21 -6.85 19.46
N UNK A 19 -9.90 -7.67 20.15
CA UNK A 19 -10.51 -8.91 20.01
C UNK A 19 -11.83 -8.91 20.70
N UNK A 20 -11.75 -8.23 21.60
CA UNK A 20 -12.88 -8.03 22.38
C UNK A 20 -13.81 -7.03 21.77
N UNK A 21 -13.16 -6.35 21.17
CA UNK A 21 -13.92 -5.37 20.46
C UNK A 21 -14.79 -6.03 19.44
N UNK A 22 -14.26 -6.88 19.10
CA UNK A 22 -14.98 -7.63 18.15
C UNK A 22 -16.04 -8.50 18.79
N UNK A 23 -15.66 -8.89 19.74
CA UNK A 23 -16.51 -9.69 20.54
C UNK A 23 -17.29 -8.87 21.50
N UNK A 24 -16.72 -7.96 21.64
CA UNK A 24 -17.29 -7.20 22.66
C UNK A 24 -18.29 -6.16 22.19
N UNK A 25 -18.31 -6.19 21.20
CA UNK A 25 -19.35 -5.34 20.73
C UNK A 25 -20.61 -5.51 21.50
N UNK A 26 -20.79 -6.51 21.87
CA UNK A 26 -21.90 -6.75 22.70
C UNK A 26 -21.67 -6.28 24.10
N UNK A 27 -20.74 -6.39 24.42
CA UNK A 27 -20.35 -6.00 25.74
C UNK A 27 -19.77 -4.61 25.73
N UNK A 28 -19.86 -4.11 24.77
CA UNK A 28 -19.36 -2.84 24.47
C UNK A 28 -19.69 -1.78 25.45
N UNK A 29 -20.69 -1.78 25.81
CA UNK A 29 -21.11 -0.79 26.77
C UNK A 29 -20.41 -0.91 28.10
N UNK A 30 -20.26 -1.87 28.43
CA UNK A 30 -19.57 -2.14 29.68
C UNK A 30 -18.08 -2.13 29.49
N UNK A 31 -17.73 -2.61 28.66
CA UNK A 31 -16.32 -2.67 28.34
C UNK A 31 -15.79 -1.33 27.87
N UNK A 32 -16.46 -0.75 27.39
CA UNK A 32 -16.14 0.58 26.94
C UNK A 32 -15.89 1.51 28.10
N UNK A 33 -16.52 1.35 28.85
CA UNK A 33 -16.33 2.18 30.03
C UNK A 33 -15.16 1.74 30.85
N UNK A 34 -15.01 0.78 30.90
CA UNK A 34 -13.82 0.21 31.54
C UNK A 34 -12.54 0.48 30.76
N UNK A 35 -12.65 0.45 29.80
CA UNK A 35 -11.53 0.79 28.96
C UNK A 35 -11.14 2.25 29.05
N UNK A 36 -11.97 2.86 29.05
CA UNK A 36 -11.78 4.28 29.24
C UNK A 36 -11.19 4.59 30.62
N UNK A 37 -11.54 3.93 31.35
CA UNK A 37 -11.01 4.14 32.67
C UNK A 37 -9.61 3.62 32.78
N UNK A 38 -9.46 2.76 32.19
CA UNK A 38 -8.16 2.18 32.08
C UNK A 38 -7.22 3.10 31.39
N PHE A 39 -7.68 3.62 30.29
CA PHE A 39 -6.90 4.59 29.58
C PHE A 39 -6.60 5.80 30.46
N ALA A 40 -7.58 6.34 31.11
CA ALA A 40 -7.37 7.50 31.96
C ALA A 40 -6.38 7.20 33.10
N GLU A 41 -6.52 6.03 33.70
CA GLU A 41 -5.61 5.65 34.78
C GLU A 41 -4.18 5.49 34.24
N ALA A 42 -4.02 4.83 33.11
CA ALA A 42 -2.71 4.66 32.49
C ALA A 42 -2.10 6.01 32.10
N GLU A 43 -2.92 6.91 31.60
CA GLU A 43 -2.44 8.23 31.18
C GLU A 43 -1.95 9.06 32.38
N SER A 44 -2.44 8.75 33.58
CA SER A 44 -2.01 9.45 34.79
C SER A 44 -0.64 8.98 35.30
N GLU A 45 -0.14 7.85 34.78
CA GLU A 45 1.14 7.31 35.19
C GLU A 45 2.29 7.96 34.44
N THR A 46 3.50 7.87 35.01
CA THR A 46 4.71 8.29 34.30
C THR A 46 5.12 7.16 33.35
N LEU A 47 5.11 7.43 32.06
CA LEU A 47 5.32 6.42 31.03
C LEU A 47 6.58 6.72 30.22
N ASN A 48 7.32 5.66 29.87
CA ASN A 48 8.41 5.82 28.91
C ASN A 48 7.83 5.86 27.48
N ILE A 49 8.71 6.07 26.51
CA ILE A 49 8.28 6.27 25.12
C ILE A 49 7.50 5.07 24.59
N GLU A 50 7.98 3.86 24.88
CA GLU A 50 7.32 2.66 24.37
C GLU A 50 5.93 2.48 25.01
N GLN A 51 5.83 2.76 26.30
CA GLN A 51 4.55 2.69 26.99
C GLN A 51 3.58 3.74 26.48
N GLN A 52 4.08 4.96 26.23
CA GLN A 52 3.25 6.03 25.69
C GLN A 52 2.73 5.64 24.31
N ALA A 53 3.60 5.09 23.46
CA ALA A 53 3.20 4.67 22.12
C ALA A 53 2.17 3.54 22.18
N THR A 54 2.40 2.56 23.04
CA THR A 54 1.46 1.45 23.19
C THR A 54 0.09 1.96 23.61
N LEU A 55 0.05 2.84 24.58
CA LEU A 55 -1.20 3.38 25.08
C LEU A 55 -1.91 4.20 23.99
N ARG A 56 -1.16 5.06 23.31
CA ARG A 56 -1.73 5.88 22.24
C ARG A 56 -2.36 5.03 21.14
N GLU A 57 -1.62 4.01 20.69
CA GLU A 57 -2.11 3.17 19.60
C GLU A 57 -3.26 2.27 20.05
N MET A 58 -3.20 1.77 21.28
CA MET A 58 -4.31 0.98 21.83
C MET A 58 -5.59 1.81 21.90
N LYS A 59 -5.47 3.04 22.37
CA LYS A 59 -6.61 3.92 22.51
C LYS A 59 -7.22 4.22 21.14
N ARG A 60 -6.35 4.49 20.14
CA ARG A 60 -6.80 4.76 18.79
C ARG A 60 -7.56 3.55 18.22
N GLN A 61 -6.96 2.37 18.35
CA GLN A 61 -7.60 1.17 17.81
C GLN A 61 -8.91 0.85 18.52
N TRP A 62 -8.93 1.05 19.84
CA TRP A 62 -10.15 0.82 20.61
C TRP A 62 -11.27 1.77 20.18
N GLN A 63 -10.95 3.04 20.02
CA GLN A 63 -11.94 4.02 19.60
C GLN A 63 -12.47 3.70 18.21
N GLN A 64 -11.58 3.32 17.30
CA GLN A 64 -11.99 2.95 15.94
C GLN A 64 -12.92 1.73 15.94
N ALA A 65 -12.63 0.78 16.80
CA ALA A 65 -13.38 -0.48 16.84
C ALA A 65 -14.75 -0.34 17.51
N THR A 66 -14.93 0.66 18.39
CA THR A 66 -16.11 0.73 19.23
C THR A 66 -17.05 1.90 18.92
N VAL A 67 -16.67 2.81 18.01
CA VAL A 67 -17.44 4.04 17.82
C VAL A 67 -18.73 3.81 17.06
N LEU A 68 -18.79 2.81 16.20
CA LEU A 68 -19.96 2.59 15.35
C LEU A 68 -21.03 1.77 16.08
N PRO A 69 -22.31 2.11 15.89
CA PRO A 69 -23.38 1.26 16.41
C PRO A 69 -23.30 -0.15 15.84
N GLU A 70 -23.65 -1.12 16.67
CA GLU A 70 -23.62 -2.53 16.25
C GLU A 70 -24.51 -2.76 15.03
N ALA A 71 -25.68 -2.12 15.00
CA ALA A 71 -26.60 -2.28 13.88
C ALA A 71 -26.00 -1.80 12.57
N LEU A 72 -25.21 -0.73 12.61
CA LEU A 72 -24.57 -0.22 11.42
C LEU A 72 -23.49 -1.19 10.93
N VAL A 73 -22.68 -1.70 11.84
CA VAL A 73 -21.62 -2.66 11.48
C VAL A 73 -22.24 -3.90 10.83
N GLU A 74 -23.33 -4.38 11.39
CA GLU A 74 -24.03 -5.54 10.85
C GLU A 74 -24.58 -5.26 9.46
N ALA A 75 -25.21 -4.09 9.29
CA ALA A 75 -25.75 -3.69 7.99
C ALA A 75 -24.64 -3.57 6.94
N GLN A 76 -23.49 -3.00 7.34
CA GLN A 76 -22.36 -2.87 6.43
C GLN A 76 -21.81 -4.23 6.00
N SER A 77 -21.76 -5.17 6.93
CA SER A 77 -21.28 -6.51 6.62
C SER A 77 -22.16 -7.17 5.57
N LEU A 78 -23.47 -7.08 5.75
CA LEU A 78 -24.41 -7.66 4.82
C LEU A 78 -24.36 -6.99 3.45
N ALA A 79 -24.38 -5.65 3.43
CA ALA A 79 -24.37 -4.89 2.18
C ALA A 79 -23.06 -5.12 1.42
N GLY A 80 -21.94 -5.12 2.13
CA GLY A 80 -20.62 -5.31 1.50
C GLY A 80 -20.48 -6.70 0.93
N SER A 81 -20.91 -7.73 1.66
CA SER A 81 -20.83 -9.09 1.16
C SER A 81 -21.68 -9.28 -0.08
N LYS A 82 -22.89 -8.75 -0.06
CA LYS A 82 -23.78 -8.84 -1.20
C LYS A 82 -23.19 -8.13 -2.41
N CYS A 83 -22.68 -6.93 -2.19
CA CYS A 83 -22.14 -6.13 -3.28
C CYS A 83 -20.90 -6.80 -3.88
N GLU A 84 -19.97 -7.25 -3.04
CA GLU A 84 -18.74 -7.87 -3.51
C GLU A 84 -19.04 -9.17 -4.25
N HIS A 85 -19.93 -9.98 -3.72
CA HIS A 85 -20.25 -11.25 -4.35
C HIS A 85 -20.82 -11.05 -5.76
N ALA A 86 -21.77 -10.13 -5.90
CA ALA A 86 -22.39 -9.87 -7.21
C ALA A 86 -21.44 -9.13 -8.16
N TRP A 87 -20.54 -8.32 -7.61
CA TRP A 87 -19.61 -7.51 -8.39
C TRP A 87 -18.80 -8.35 -9.36
N ARG A 88 -18.40 -9.53 -8.97
CA ARG A 88 -17.51 -10.36 -9.82
C ARG A 88 -18.15 -10.62 -11.19
N SER A 89 -19.41 -11.02 -11.21
CA SER A 89 -20.08 -11.25 -12.49
C SER A 89 -20.57 -9.96 -13.13
N GLN A 90 -20.97 -8.97 -12.33
CA GLN A 90 -21.40 -7.70 -12.86
C GLN A 90 -20.27 -6.98 -13.57
N ARG A 91 -19.07 -7.00 -12.99
CA ARG A 91 -17.92 -6.42 -13.67
C ARG A 91 -17.64 -7.13 -14.99
N LYS A 92 -17.60 -8.46 -14.94
CA LYS A 92 -17.32 -9.27 -16.11
C LYS A 92 -18.31 -8.96 -17.25
N ASN A 93 -19.55 -8.68 -16.91
CA ASN A 93 -20.61 -8.42 -17.87
C ASN A 93 -20.80 -6.93 -18.15
N ASN A 94 -19.95 -6.08 -17.62
CA ASN A 94 -20.03 -4.63 -17.79
C ASN A 94 -21.42 -4.12 -17.37
N ASP A 95 -21.91 -4.62 -16.23
CA ASP A 95 -23.27 -4.38 -15.77
C ASP A 95 -23.27 -3.33 -14.66
N TRP A 96 -23.12 -2.06 -15.05
CA TRP A 96 -23.16 -0.97 -14.08
C TRP A 96 -24.54 -0.86 -13.43
N THR A 97 -25.61 -1.02 -14.21
CA THR A 97 -26.96 -0.87 -13.69
C THR A 97 -27.22 -1.85 -12.53
N GLY A 98 -26.79 -3.10 -12.69
CA GLY A 98 -26.94 -4.07 -11.61
C GLY A 98 -26.03 -3.75 -10.44
N PHE A 99 -24.78 -3.38 -10.72
CA PHE A 99 -23.83 -3.06 -9.64
C PHE A 99 -24.29 -1.87 -8.83
N GLU A 100 -24.78 -0.84 -9.49
CA GLU A 100 -25.18 0.41 -8.85
C GLU A 100 -26.24 0.18 -7.76
N LYS A 101 -27.16 -0.74 -8.00
CA LYS A 101 -28.21 -1.01 -7.01
C LYS A 101 -27.63 -1.52 -5.70
N ASN A 102 -26.69 -2.47 -5.77
CA ASN A 102 -26.06 -2.99 -4.56
C ASN A 102 -25.12 -1.97 -3.94
N TRP A 103 -24.38 -1.25 -4.79
CA TRP A 103 -23.38 -0.30 -4.30
C TRP A 103 -24.01 0.90 -3.62
N ALA A 104 -25.23 1.30 -4.03
CA ALA A 104 -25.93 2.41 -3.41
C ALA A 104 -26.03 2.23 -1.90
N GLU A 105 -26.33 1.01 -1.45
CA GLU A 105 -26.44 0.74 -0.02
C GLU A 105 -25.07 0.81 0.66
N VAL A 106 -24.04 0.28 0.03
CA VAL A 106 -22.69 0.35 0.58
C VAL A 106 -22.26 1.81 0.76
N VAL A 107 -22.51 2.64 -0.25
CA VAL A 107 -22.14 4.06 -0.18
C VAL A 107 -22.91 4.75 0.95
N LYS A 108 -24.23 4.51 1.03
CA LYS A 108 -25.06 5.12 2.05
C LYS A 108 -24.55 4.79 3.44
N LEU A 109 -24.27 3.51 3.69
CA LEU A 109 -23.79 3.08 5.00
C LEU A 109 -22.38 3.61 5.28
N SER A 110 -21.55 3.72 4.24
CA SER A 110 -20.20 4.27 4.41
C SER A 110 -20.25 5.76 4.73
N GLN A 111 -21.15 6.50 4.09
CA GLN A 111 -21.36 7.90 4.42
C GLN A 111 -21.83 8.08 5.87
N GLU A 112 -22.68 7.16 6.31
CA GLU A 112 -23.15 7.16 7.70
C GLU A 112 -21.99 6.92 8.66
N GLU A 113 -21.14 5.92 8.34
CA GLU A 113 -19.94 5.65 9.11
C GLU A 113 -19.03 6.87 9.17
N ALA A 114 -18.79 7.49 8.01
CA ALA A 114 -17.89 8.64 7.93
C ALA A 114 -18.40 9.79 8.79
N GLN A 115 -19.73 10.01 8.79
CA GLN A 115 -20.32 11.06 9.59
C GLN A 115 -20.19 10.78 11.08
N ILE A 116 -20.43 9.55 11.51
CA ILE A 116 -20.30 9.18 12.91
C ILE A 116 -18.86 9.36 13.38
N ARG A 117 -17.91 8.86 12.58
CA ARG A 117 -16.49 9.00 12.93
C ARG A 117 -16.06 10.46 12.94
N ALA A 118 -16.57 11.27 12.01
CA ALA A 118 -16.24 12.69 11.96
C ALA A 118 -16.70 13.39 13.23
N GLU A 119 -17.92 13.11 13.67
CA GLU A 119 -18.46 13.73 14.88
C GLU A 119 -17.69 13.30 16.12
N ALA A 120 -17.27 12.03 16.16
CA ALA A 120 -16.53 11.52 17.31
C ALA A 120 -15.12 12.09 17.41
N THR A 121 -14.52 12.48 16.30
CA THR A 121 -13.11 12.89 16.26
C THR A 121 -12.92 14.37 15.97
N GLY A 122 -13.98 15.10 15.60
CA GLY A 122 -13.85 16.49 15.20
C GLY A 122 -13.23 16.68 13.82
N LYS A 123 -13.23 15.64 13.00
CA LYS A 123 -12.67 15.67 11.65
C LYS A 123 -13.76 15.82 10.61
N THR A 124 -13.37 16.11 9.36
CA THR A 124 -14.33 15.99 8.25
C THR A 124 -14.62 14.52 7.99
N PRO A 125 -15.74 14.21 7.31
CA PRO A 125 -16.06 12.80 7.05
C PRO A 125 -14.95 12.05 6.33
N TYR A 126 -14.38 12.61 5.25
CA TYR A 126 -13.33 11.89 4.55
C TYR A 126 -12.06 11.78 5.37
N ASP A 127 -11.69 12.83 6.12
CA ASP A 127 -10.53 12.76 7.01
C ASP A 127 -10.69 11.63 8.03
N ALA A 128 -11.91 11.43 8.52
CA ALA A 128 -12.16 10.36 9.49
C ALA A 128 -11.95 8.98 8.85
N MET A 129 -12.29 8.83 7.57
CA MET A 129 -12.06 7.57 6.88
C MET A 129 -10.57 7.37 6.57
N LEU A 130 -9.86 8.43 6.19
CA LEU A 130 -8.41 8.36 5.98
C LEU A 130 -7.68 7.87 7.23
N GLU A 131 -8.16 8.29 8.40
CA GLU A 131 -7.51 7.95 9.66
C GLU A 131 -7.44 6.45 9.88
N LEU A 132 -8.38 5.69 9.31
CA LEU A 132 -8.39 4.24 9.44
C LEU A 132 -7.15 3.59 8.79
N TYR A 133 -6.59 4.22 7.77
CA TYR A 133 -5.50 3.64 6.99
C TYR A 133 -4.20 4.39 7.17
N GLU A 134 -4.27 5.72 7.32
CA GLU A 134 -3.10 6.56 7.38
C GLU A 134 -3.29 7.60 8.47
N PRO A 135 -3.06 7.19 9.73
CA PRO A 135 -3.27 8.13 10.85
C PRO A 135 -2.48 9.42 10.67
N GLY A 136 -3.17 10.55 10.88
CA GLY A 136 -2.55 11.86 10.80
C GLY A 136 -2.58 12.51 9.43
N THR A 137 -2.95 11.78 8.39
CA THR A 137 -3.03 12.36 7.04
C THR A 137 -4.38 13.00 6.85
N THR A 138 -4.40 14.19 6.23
CA THR A 138 -5.63 14.95 6.05
C THR A 138 -5.92 15.17 4.58
N THR A 139 -7.20 15.42 4.28
CA THR A 139 -7.63 15.80 2.94
C THR A 139 -6.89 17.05 2.46
N GLU A 140 -6.68 18.02 3.36
CA GLU A 140 -5.97 19.26 3.00
C GLU A 140 -4.57 18.95 2.50
N GLN A 141 -3.85 18.09 3.22
CA GLN A 141 -2.51 17.70 2.81
C GLN A 141 -2.54 16.97 1.47
N LEU A 142 -3.48 16.04 1.29
CA LEU A 142 -3.57 15.29 0.04
C LEU A 142 -3.97 16.18 -1.12
N ASN A 143 -4.90 17.13 -0.89
CA ASN A 143 -5.26 18.09 -1.94
C ASN A 143 -4.03 18.85 -2.42
N ARG A 144 -3.22 19.33 -1.48
CA ARG A 144 -2.02 20.10 -1.81
C ARG A 144 -1.02 19.24 -2.59
N VAL A 145 -0.74 18.04 -2.09
CA VAL A 145 0.25 17.16 -2.69
C VAL A 145 -0.19 16.69 -4.07
N PHE A 146 -1.43 16.24 -4.18
CA PHE A 146 -1.92 15.68 -5.45
C PHE A 146 -2.19 16.77 -6.48
N SER A 147 -2.59 17.97 -6.05
CA SER A 147 -2.75 19.09 -6.99
C SER A 147 -1.41 19.44 -7.64
N ASP A 148 -0.35 19.41 -6.84
CA ASP A 148 0.99 19.64 -7.38
C ASP A 148 1.34 18.57 -8.43
N VAL A 149 1.10 17.30 -8.10
CA VAL A 149 1.40 16.21 -9.04
C VAL A 149 0.66 16.41 -10.36
N LYS A 150 -0.59 16.84 -10.29
CA LYS A 150 -1.38 17.06 -11.52
C LYS A 150 -0.80 18.14 -12.42
N THR A 151 0.01 19.04 -11.89
CA THR A 151 0.59 20.11 -12.72
C THR A 151 1.72 19.61 -13.60
N TRP A 152 2.38 18.49 -13.25
CA TRP A 152 3.53 18.05 -14.03
C TRP A 152 3.41 16.61 -14.52
N LEU A 153 2.57 15.78 -13.91
CA LEU A 153 2.57 14.35 -14.25
C LEU A 153 2.05 14.08 -15.67
N PRO A 154 0.91 14.64 -16.10
CA PRO A 154 0.44 14.31 -17.46
C PRO A 154 1.43 14.69 -18.54
N SER A 155 2.10 15.84 -18.41
CA SER A 155 3.12 16.23 -19.38
C SER A 155 4.31 15.30 -19.34
N LEU A 156 4.74 14.91 -18.15
CA LEU A 156 5.87 13.99 -18.01
C LEU A 156 5.54 12.64 -18.67
N ILE A 157 4.34 12.14 -18.45
CA ILE A 157 3.92 10.89 -19.08
C ILE A 157 4.02 11.00 -20.61
N ASP A 158 3.51 12.09 -21.17
CA ASP A 158 3.54 12.28 -22.62
C ASP A 158 4.97 12.35 -23.16
N VAL A 159 5.84 13.08 -22.47
CA VAL A 159 7.23 13.20 -22.89
C VAL A 159 7.93 11.84 -22.85
N VAL A 160 7.71 11.07 -21.80
CA VAL A 160 8.35 9.76 -21.66
C VAL A 160 7.83 8.79 -22.72
N ILE A 161 6.52 8.78 -22.98
CA ILE A 161 5.96 7.91 -24.02
C ILE A 161 6.56 8.27 -25.39
N GLU A 162 6.68 9.56 -25.68
CA GLU A 162 7.30 9.99 -26.93
C GLU A 162 8.76 9.52 -27.02
N LYS A 163 9.49 9.67 -25.93
CA LYS A 163 10.91 9.23 -25.89
C LYS A 163 10.99 7.73 -26.13
N GLN A 164 10.12 6.95 -25.48
CA GLN A 164 10.16 5.50 -25.60
C GLN A 164 9.63 4.98 -26.94
N SER A 165 8.88 5.80 -27.67
CA SER A 165 8.29 5.36 -28.94
C SER A 165 9.33 5.02 -29.99
N SER A 166 10.55 5.57 -29.86
CA SER A 166 11.63 5.28 -30.79
C SER A 166 12.52 4.12 -30.32
N GLU A 167 12.26 3.56 -29.15
CA GLU A 167 13.03 2.44 -28.62
C GLU A 167 12.43 1.12 -29.07
N SER A 168 13.30 0.16 -29.35
CA SER A 168 12.85 -1.19 -29.64
C SER A 168 13.20 -2.09 -28.45
N PHE A 169 12.38 -3.10 -28.24
CA PHE A 169 12.63 -4.07 -27.20
C PHE A 169 12.06 -5.41 -27.63
N ILE A 170 12.50 -6.47 -26.97
CA ILE A 170 12.08 -7.83 -27.29
C ILE A 170 11.17 -8.34 -26.18
N ALA A 171 9.91 -8.63 -26.52
CA ALA A 171 8.98 -9.18 -25.56
C ALA A 171 9.31 -10.64 -25.27
N PRO A 172 9.15 -11.10 -24.02
CA PRO A 172 9.35 -12.51 -23.73
C PRO A 172 8.32 -13.36 -24.49
N LYS A 173 8.78 -14.40 -25.17
CA LYS A 173 7.93 -15.26 -25.95
C LYS A 173 8.15 -16.74 -25.65
N GLY A 174 8.96 -17.02 -24.66
CA GLY A 174 9.27 -18.38 -24.38
C GLY A 174 8.22 -19.08 -23.57
N HIS A 175 8.58 -20.27 -23.11
CA HIS A 175 7.84 -20.96 -22.09
C HIS A 175 8.67 -20.87 -20.83
N TYR A 176 8.08 -20.30 -19.79
CA TYR A 176 8.77 -20.07 -18.52
C TYR A 176 8.08 -20.89 -17.44
N PRO A 177 8.54 -22.15 -17.24
CA PRO A 177 7.83 -23.05 -16.32
C PRO A 177 7.68 -22.44 -14.93
N ALA A 178 6.52 -22.69 -14.31
CA ALA A 178 6.25 -22.17 -12.97
C ALA A 178 7.32 -22.60 -11.98
N GLU A 179 7.81 -23.83 -12.10
CA GLU A 179 8.86 -24.34 -11.24
C GLU A 179 10.15 -23.53 -11.36
N SER A 180 10.52 -23.17 -12.59
CA SER A 180 11.69 -22.34 -12.84
C SER A 180 11.47 -20.93 -12.33
N GLN A 181 10.27 -20.38 -12.50
CA GLN A 181 9.92 -19.07 -11.98
C GLN A 181 10.00 -19.04 -10.46
N LYS A 182 9.56 -20.10 -9.80
CA LYS A 182 9.65 -20.18 -8.34
C LYS A 182 11.11 -20.22 -7.90
N ALA A 183 11.94 -21.02 -8.56
CA ALA A 183 13.36 -21.07 -8.22
C ALA A 183 14.04 -19.73 -8.40
N LEU A 184 13.70 -19.04 -9.49
CA LEU A 184 14.21 -17.69 -9.73
C LEU A 184 13.77 -16.74 -8.63
N GLY A 185 12.49 -16.78 -8.26
CA GLY A 185 11.97 -15.94 -7.20
C GLY A 185 12.66 -16.17 -5.87
N LEU A 186 12.95 -17.43 -5.54
CA LEU A 186 13.64 -17.75 -4.29
C LEU A 186 15.06 -17.17 -4.30
N ASP A 187 15.77 -17.22 -5.44
CA ASP A 187 17.11 -16.62 -5.52
C ASP A 187 17.05 -15.10 -5.36
N VAL A 188 16.03 -14.46 -5.96
CA VAL A 188 15.86 -13.02 -5.80
C VAL A 188 15.54 -12.67 -4.35
N MET A 189 14.69 -13.46 -3.69
CA MET A 189 14.39 -13.24 -2.28
C MET A 189 15.64 -13.40 -1.41
N LYS A 190 16.54 -14.34 -1.76
CA LYS A 190 17.81 -14.48 -1.04
C LYS A 190 18.67 -13.23 -1.21
N LEU A 191 18.74 -12.70 -2.42
CA LEU A 191 19.47 -11.46 -2.69
C LEU A 191 18.90 -10.31 -1.86
N LEU A 192 17.58 -10.30 -1.66
CA LEU A 192 16.89 -9.30 -0.84
C LEU A 192 16.91 -9.66 0.65
N GLN A 193 17.57 -10.75 1.00
CA GLN A 193 17.81 -11.20 2.37
C GLN A 193 16.53 -11.49 3.15
N PHE A 194 15.53 -12.03 2.46
CA PHE A 194 14.33 -12.53 3.11
C PHE A 194 14.73 -13.63 4.11
N ASP A 195 14.14 -13.60 5.30
CA ASP A 195 14.44 -14.58 6.35
C ASP A 195 13.55 -15.81 6.18
N PHE A 196 14.10 -16.86 5.54
CA PHE A 196 13.35 -18.08 5.27
C PHE A 196 13.11 -18.92 6.54
N ASN A 197 13.76 -18.59 7.63
CA ASN A 197 13.45 -19.24 8.90
C ASN A 197 12.16 -18.68 9.51
N HIS A 198 11.69 -17.54 9.01
CA HIS A 198 10.49 -16.89 9.53
C HIS A 198 9.54 -16.52 8.40
N GLY A 199 9.48 -17.36 7.38
CA GLY A 199 8.57 -17.11 6.28
C GLY A 199 8.78 -18.03 5.11
N ARG A 200 7.90 -17.90 4.11
CA ARG A 200 7.93 -18.78 2.94
C ARG A 200 7.25 -18.11 1.75
N LEU A 201 7.53 -18.69 0.58
CA LEU A 201 6.89 -18.31 -0.69
C LEU A 201 5.96 -19.41 -1.15
N ASP A 202 4.71 -19.06 -1.44
CA ASP A 202 3.72 -20.01 -1.95
C ASP A 202 3.05 -19.42 -3.20
N GLU A 203 2.22 -20.25 -3.84
CA GLU A 203 1.46 -19.82 -5.01
C GLU A 203 0.02 -19.54 -4.63
N SER A 204 -0.56 -18.48 -5.19
CA SER A 204 -1.94 -18.09 -4.95
C SER A 204 -2.48 -17.36 -6.16
N VAL A 205 -3.80 -17.45 -6.36
CA VAL A 205 -4.45 -16.72 -7.46
C VAL A 205 -4.27 -15.21 -7.28
N HIS A 206 -4.30 -14.74 -6.04
CA HIS A 206 -4.15 -13.30 -5.74
C HIS A 206 -2.91 -13.09 -4.88
N PRO A 207 -1.81 -12.61 -5.46
CA PRO A 207 -0.57 -12.39 -4.70
C PRO A 207 -0.78 -11.46 -3.51
N PHE A 208 -0.13 -11.79 -2.41
CA PHE A 208 -0.19 -10.96 -1.20
C PHE A 208 0.95 -11.30 -0.26
N CYS A 209 1.12 -10.48 0.76
CA CYS A 209 2.00 -10.76 1.88
C CYS A 209 1.13 -10.80 3.14
N GLY A 210 1.24 -11.88 3.89
CA GLY A 210 0.42 -12.06 5.08
C GLY A 210 1.14 -12.82 6.17
N GLY A 211 0.39 -13.23 7.18
CA GLY A 211 0.94 -13.95 8.32
C GLY A 211 1.26 -13.01 9.47
N VAL A 212 2.18 -13.45 10.31
CA VAL A 212 2.64 -12.67 11.46
C VAL A 212 4.14 -12.44 11.33
N PRO A 213 4.71 -11.47 12.08
CA PRO A 213 6.14 -11.17 11.90
C PRO A 213 7.07 -12.37 12.06
N SER A 214 6.71 -13.35 12.87
CA SER A 214 7.54 -14.55 13.06
C SER A 214 7.28 -15.61 11.99
N ASP A 215 6.28 -15.43 11.14
CA ASP A 215 5.95 -16.39 10.08
C ASP A 215 5.26 -15.62 8.95
N VAL A 216 6.07 -14.94 8.13
CA VAL A 216 5.57 -14.10 7.06
C VAL A 216 5.42 -14.94 5.79
N ARG A 217 4.24 -14.87 5.18
CA ARG A 217 3.93 -15.66 4.01
C ARG A 217 3.71 -14.77 2.80
N ILE A 218 4.56 -14.96 1.78
CA ILE A 218 4.43 -14.30 0.50
C ILE A 218 3.77 -15.29 -0.45
N THR A 219 2.79 -14.81 -1.22
CA THR A 219 2.23 -15.62 -2.29
C THR A 219 2.41 -14.90 -3.62
N THR A 220 2.47 -15.68 -4.68
CA THR A 220 2.60 -15.15 -6.01
C THR A 220 1.76 -15.99 -6.97
N ARG A 221 1.66 -15.52 -8.21
CA ARG A 221 0.95 -16.22 -9.26
C ARG A 221 1.83 -16.23 -10.49
N TYR A 222 2.02 -17.41 -11.07
CA TYR A 222 2.90 -17.55 -12.23
C TYR A 222 2.11 -17.65 -13.52
N ASN A 223 2.59 -16.93 -14.53
CA ASN A 223 2.10 -17.05 -15.90
C ASN A 223 3.25 -17.65 -16.71
N GLU A 224 3.06 -18.83 -17.24
CA GLU A 224 4.16 -19.53 -17.90
C GLU A 224 4.55 -18.96 -19.26
N SER A 225 3.76 -18.02 -19.78
CA SER A 225 4.14 -17.34 -21.02
C SER A 225 4.80 -15.98 -20.76
N GLU A 226 4.83 -15.53 -19.49
CA GLU A 226 5.36 -14.19 -19.18
C GLU A 226 5.84 -14.17 -17.74
N PHE A 227 7.15 -13.97 -17.51
CA PHE A 227 7.73 -14.01 -16.17
C PHE A 227 7.95 -12.63 -15.55
N VAL A 228 7.89 -11.59 -16.35
CA VAL A 228 8.35 -10.26 -15.93
C VAL A 228 7.53 -9.74 -14.73
N GLN A 229 6.21 -9.89 -14.82
CA GLN A 229 5.30 -9.36 -13.83
C GLN A 229 5.40 -10.14 -12.50
N SER A 230 5.43 -11.46 -12.56
CA SER A 230 5.48 -12.24 -11.33
C SER A 230 6.80 -12.04 -10.61
N LEU A 231 7.90 -11.89 -11.33
CA LEU A 231 9.20 -11.68 -10.71
C LEU A 231 9.23 -10.37 -9.94
N MET A 232 8.75 -9.29 -10.55
CA MET A 232 8.75 -8.00 -9.85
C MET A 232 7.71 -8.00 -8.72
N GLY A 233 6.64 -8.77 -8.87
CA GLY A 233 5.67 -8.96 -7.79
C GLY A 233 6.30 -9.59 -6.56
N ILE A 234 7.20 -10.55 -6.77
CA ILE A 234 7.91 -11.16 -5.64
C ILE A 234 8.81 -10.12 -4.96
N VAL A 235 9.47 -9.27 -5.73
CA VAL A 235 10.29 -8.19 -5.16
C VAL A 235 9.39 -7.26 -4.31
N HIS A 236 8.25 -6.89 -4.85
CA HIS A 236 7.28 -6.04 -4.16
C HIS A 236 6.86 -6.64 -2.82
N GLU A 237 6.40 -7.90 -2.86
CA GLU A 237 5.92 -8.53 -1.64
C GLU A 237 7.04 -8.79 -0.65
N THR A 238 8.27 -8.99 -1.12
CA THR A 238 9.41 -9.13 -0.22
C THR A 238 9.66 -7.85 0.56
N GLY A 239 9.38 -6.69 -0.04
CA GLY A 239 9.48 -5.43 0.69
C GLY A 239 8.53 -5.37 1.87
N HIS A 240 7.26 -5.74 1.64
CA HIS A 240 6.30 -5.86 2.75
C HIS A 240 6.81 -6.84 3.80
N ALA A 241 7.33 -7.97 3.35
CA ALA A 241 7.75 -9.04 4.27
C ALA A 241 8.94 -8.63 5.11
N ARG A 242 9.93 -7.95 4.52
CA ARG A 242 11.11 -7.52 5.26
C ARG A 242 10.72 -6.52 6.36
N TYR A 243 9.75 -5.63 6.07
CA TYR A 243 9.25 -4.72 7.09
C TYR A 243 8.66 -5.53 8.24
N GLU A 244 7.77 -6.48 7.94
CA GLU A 244 7.16 -7.31 9.00
C GLU A 244 8.21 -8.07 9.79
N GLN A 245 9.18 -8.69 9.10
CA GLN A 245 10.23 -9.44 9.78
C GLN A 245 11.15 -8.55 10.61
N GLY A 246 11.22 -7.27 10.26
CA GLY A 246 12.10 -6.32 10.95
C GLY A 246 11.45 -5.56 12.10
N LEU A 247 10.16 -5.77 12.35
CA LEU A 247 9.45 -5.07 13.41
C LEU A 247 10.04 -5.42 14.78
N PRO A 248 9.93 -4.52 15.77
CA PRO A 248 10.57 -4.75 17.07
C PRO A 248 9.97 -5.95 17.79
N LYS A 249 10.81 -6.97 17.99
CA LYS A 249 10.37 -8.23 18.57
C LYS A 249 9.94 -8.09 20.03
N HIS A 250 10.59 -7.21 20.78
CA HIS A 250 10.24 -7.02 22.19
C HIS A 250 8.88 -6.34 22.36
N LEU A 251 8.34 -5.77 21.30
CA LEU A 251 7.01 -5.17 21.33
C LEU A 251 5.98 -6.02 20.61
N ALA A 252 6.35 -7.23 20.22
CA ALA A 252 5.44 -8.15 19.50
C ALA A 252 4.18 -8.35 20.31
N GLY A 253 3.04 -8.32 19.61
CA GLY A 253 1.75 -8.49 20.27
C GLY A 253 1.17 -7.20 20.83
N THR A 254 1.91 -6.10 20.76
CA THR A 254 1.39 -4.79 21.16
C THR A 254 1.23 -3.91 19.94
N PRO A 255 0.31 -2.95 19.99
CA PRO A 255 0.14 -2.04 18.83
C PRO A 255 1.38 -1.22 18.52
N ALA A 256 2.21 -0.90 19.52
CA ALA A 256 3.44 -0.13 19.25
C ALA A 256 4.44 -0.93 18.43
N GLY A 257 4.34 -2.26 18.45
CA GLY A 257 5.21 -3.11 17.66
C GLY A 257 4.75 -3.37 16.23
N GLU A 258 3.59 -2.82 15.86
CA GLU A 258 3.04 -3.03 14.53
C GLU A 258 3.60 -2.02 13.53
N ALA A 259 3.45 -2.34 12.25
CA ALA A 259 3.82 -1.42 11.19
C ALA A 259 3.07 -0.09 11.34
N ARG A 260 3.71 1.00 10.94
CA ARG A 260 3.20 2.34 11.25
C ARG A 260 1.86 2.66 10.58
N SER A 261 1.72 2.31 9.31
CA SER A 261 0.52 2.68 8.56
C SER A 261 0.52 1.94 7.24
N MET A 262 -0.63 2.04 6.51
CA MET A 262 -0.70 1.45 5.19
C MET A 262 0.26 2.16 4.22
N GLY A 263 0.40 3.47 4.34
CA GLY A 263 1.31 4.21 3.48
C GLY A 263 2.78 3.87 3.75
N ILE A 264 3.16 3.72 5.02
CA ILE A 264 4.53 3.34 5.33
C ILE A 264 4.77 1.88 4.93
N HIS A 265 3.78 1.01 5.10
CA HIS A 265 3.93 -0.38 4.66
C HIS A 265 4.16 -0.43 3.15
N GLU A 266 3.34 0.30 2.41
CA GLU A 266 3.51 0.35 0.95
C GLU A 266 4.82 1.00 0.56
N SER A 267 5.33 1.93 1.37
CA SER A 267 6.63 2.53 1.07
C SER A 267 7.74 1.49 1.08
N GLN A 268 7.60 0.43 1.87
CA GLN A 268 8.62 -0.61 1.90
C GLN A 268 8.52 -1.54 0.70
N SER A 269 7.30 -1.89 0.29
CA SER A 269 7.12 -2.68 -0.94
C SER A 269 7.63 -1.90 -2.15
N LEU A 270 7.34 -0.60 -2.19
CA LEU A 270 7.75 0.22 -3.34
C LEU A 270 9.22 0.61 -3.27
N PHE A 271 9.79 0.72 -2.06
CA PHE A 271 11.24 0.88 -1.96
C PHE A 271 11.93 -0.31 -2.63
N PHE A 272 11.49 -1.53 -2.31
CA PHE A 272 12.06 -2.72 -2.92
C PHE A 272 11.77 -2.77 -4.42
N GLU A 273 10.52 -2.58 -4.81
CA GLU A 273 10.13 -2.74 -6.21
C GLU A 273 10.63 -1.60 -7.10
N MET A 274 10.37 -0.36 -6.68
CA MET A 274 10.60 0.79 -7.56
C MET A 274 12.00 1.37 -7.37
N GLN A 275 12.42 1.58 -6.13
CA GLN A 275 13.70 2.23 -5.89
C GLN A 275 14.87 1.29 -6.15
N VAL A 276 14.78 0.05 -5.68
CA VAL A 276 15.84 -0.94 -5.86
C VAL A 276 15.59 -1.80 -7.09
N GLY A 277 14.42 -2.41 -7.18
CA GLY A 277 14.15 -3.45 -8.17
C GLY A 277 14.23 -3.02 -9.61
N ARG A 278 13.85 -1.79 -9.91
CA ARG A 278 13.91 -1.27 -11.28
C ARG A 278 15.15 -0.43 -11.53
N SER A 279 16.08 -0.38 -10.59
CA SER A 279 17.35 0.31 -10.81
C SER A 279 18.21 -0.49 -11.79
N PRO A 280 19.05 0.19 -12.57
CA PRO A 280 19.90 -0.54 -13.51
C PRO A 280 20.78 -1.60 -12.84
N ALA A 281 21.31 -1.29 -11.64
CA ALA A 281 22.20 -2.24 -10.95
C ALA A 281 21.44 -3.50 -10.55
N PHE A 282 20.19 -3.37 -10.06
CA PHE A 282 19.43 -4.55 -9.66
C PHE A 282 18.92 -5.33 -10.86
N ILE A 283 18.55 -4.63 -11.92
CA ILE A 283 18.08 -5.28 -13.14
C ILE A 283 19.19 -6.14 -13.75
N ALA A 284 20.46 -5.73 -13.61
CA ALA A 284 21.56 -6.57 -14.06
C ALA A 284 21.53 -7.94 -13.36
N HIS A 285 21.27 -7.95 -12.06
CA HIS A 285 21.11 -9.23 -11.33
C HIS A 285 19.91 -10.02 -11.83
N LEU A 286 18.78 -9.34 -12.03
CA LEU A 286 17.58 -10.02 -12.50
C LEU A 286 17.79 -10.67 -13.88
N ALA A 287 18.45 -9.94 -14.76
CA ALA A 287 18.69 -10.46 -16.12
C ALA A 287 19.57 -11.71 -16.07
N GLU A 288 20.62 -11.68 -15.28
CA GLU A 288 21.53 -12.81 -15.17
C GLU A 288 20.82 -14.02 -14.55
N LEU A 289 20.11 -13.80 -13.46
CA LEU A 289 19.41 -14.90 -12.79
C LEU A 289 18.30 -15.49 -13.66
N ALA A 290 17.56 -14.63 -14.35
CA ALA A 290 16.48 -15.13 -15.23
C ALA A 290 17.03 -15.97 -16.37
N GLY A 291 18.10 -15.48 -17.02
CA GLY A 291 18.74 -16.25 -18.09
C GLY A 291 19.20 -17.60 -17.61
N LYS A 292 19.78 -17.64 -16.42
CA LYS A 292 20.28 -18.86 -15.84
C LYS A 292 19.15 -19.85 -15.53
N HIS A 293 18.07 -19.38 -14.89
CA HIS A 293 16.99 -20.27 -14.49
C HIS A 293 16.18 -20.77 -15.67
N PHE A 294 16.11 -20.00 -16.75
CA PHE A 294 15.36 -20.43 -17.93
C PHE A 294 16.27 -21.09 -18.96
N SER A 295 17.55 -21.33 -18.60
CA SER A 295 18.54 -21.96 -19.47
C SER A 295 18.65 -21.25 -20.80
N ALA A 296 18.65 -19.93 -20.77
CA ALA A 296 18.56 -19.11 -21.97
C ALA A 296 19.56 -17.93 -21.91
N MET A 297 20.76 -18.20 -21.43
CA MET A 297 21.77 -17.16 -21.22
C MET A 297 22.10 -16.36 -22.48
N ASN A 298 22.00 -17.00 -23.64
CA ASN A 298 22.32 -16.31 -24.90
C ASN A 298 21.11 -15.73 -25.61
N ASP A 299 19.94 -15.88 -25.03
CA ASP A 299 18.73 -15.33 -25.61
C ASP A 299 18.73 -13.81 -25.44
N PRO A 300 18.59 -13.04 -26.52
CA PRO A 300 18.61 -11.57 -26.43
C PRO A 300 17.56 -10.99 -25.48
N VAL A 301 16.48 -11.72 -25.20
CA VAL A 301 15.48 -11.26 -24.23
C VAL A 301 16.14 -10.94 -22.88
N PHE A 302 17.16 -11.72 -22.50
CA PHE A 302 17.77 -11.59 -21.18
C PHE A 302 18.97 -10.66 -21.15
N ARG A 303 19.24 -9.93 -22.23
CA ARG A 303 20.23 -8.86 -22.16
C ARG A 303 19.77 -7.79 -21.19
N VAL A 304 20.72 -7.24 -20.44
CA VAL A 304 20.39 -6.24 -19.41
C VAL A 304 19.59 -5.09 -20.01
N GLU A 305 20.01 -4.61 -21.17
CA GLU A 305 19.34 -3.49 -21.81
C GLU A 305 17.87 -3.80 -22.12
N ASN A 306 17.60 -5.02 -22.53
CA ASN A 306 16.23 -5.41 -22.84
C ASN A 306 15.38 -5.55 -21.60
N ILE A 307 15.91 -6.19 -20.56
CA ILE A 307 15.16 -6.32 -19.29
C ILE A 307 14.90 -4.94 -18.69
N GLN A 308 15.89 -4.02 -18.81
CA GLN A 308 15.69 -2.64 -18.37
C GLN A 308 14.49 -2.00 -19.06
N LYS A 309 14.43 -2.15 -20.38
CA LYS A 309 13.31 -1.57 -21.15
C LYS A 309 11.98 -2.19 -20.76
N LEU A 310 11.97 -3.52 -20.54
CA LEU A 310 10.74 -4.18 -20.14
C LEU A 310 10.22 -3.66 -18.80
N TYR A 311 11.13 -3.39 -17.85
CA TYR A 311 10.73 -2.96 -16.51
C TYR A 311 10.52 -1.46 -16.38
N THR A 312 10.85 -0.67 -17.41
CA THR A 312 10.61 0.78 -17.35
C THR A 312 9.65 1.25 -18.46
N ARG A 313 8.94 0.33 -19.09
CA ARG A 313 7.97 0.69 -20.13
C ARG A 313 6.84 1.51 -19.54
N VAL A 314 6.47 2.60 -20.19
CA VAL A 314 5.37 3.47 -19.77
C VAL A 314 4.26 3.41 -20.82
N GLN A 315 3.04 3.19 -20.33
CA GLN A 315 1.90 3.04 -21.23
C GLN A 315 0.64 3.49 -20.50
N LYS A 316 -0.15 4.34 -21.16
CA LYS A 316 -1.45 4.72 -20.64
C LYS A 316 -2.41 3.56 -20.81
N ASP A 317 -3.10 3.20 -19.73
CA ASP A 317 -4.07 2.12 -19.81
C ASP A 317 -5.13 2.32 -18.74
N PHE A 318 -6.18 1.50 -18.80
CA PHE A 318 -7.34 1.65 -17.94
C PHE A 318 -7.14 1.05 -16.54
N ILE A 319 -6.35 0.01 -16.42
CA ILE A 319 -6.35 -0.85 -15.23
C ILE A 319 -5.21 -0.47 -14.28
N ARG A 320 -5.60 -0.02 -13.08
CA ARG A 320 -4.64 0.45 -12.06
C ARG A 320 -3.60 -0.61 -11.69
N VAL A 321 -4.05 -1.85 -11.46
CA VAL A 321 -3.12 -2.88 -10.98
C VAL A 321 -2.05 -3.23 -12.02
N ASP A 322 -2.31 -2.92 -13.29
CA ASP A 322 -1.34 -3.16 -14.36
C ASP A 322 -0.52 -1.91 -14.69
N ALA A 323 -0.75 -0.79 -14.02
CA ALA A 323 -0.12 0.46 -14.37
C ALA A 323 1.37 0.46 -14.00
N ASP A 324 2.14 1.16 -14.81
CA ASP A 324 3.57 1.34 -14.52
C ASP A 324 3.79 2.41 -13.45
N GLU A 325 5.03 2.55 -13.03
CA GLU A 325 5.39 3.47 -11.96
C GLU A 325 4.97 4.91 -12.27
N LEU A 326 5.11 5.31 -13.52
CA LEU A 326 4.87 6.71 -13.90
C LEU A 326 3.39 7.04 -14.01
N THR A 327 2.58 6.13 -14.53
CA THR A 327 1.15 6.40 -14.70
C THR A 327 0.33 6.09 -13.46
N TYR A 328 0.87 5.32 -12.51
CA TYR A 328 0.14 4.89 -11.33
C TYR A 328 -0.46 6.05 -10.52
N PRO A 329 0.28 7.14 -10.26
CA PRO A 329 -0.31 8.23 -9.46
C PRO A 329 -1.57 8.83 -10.08
N ALA A 330 -1.68 8.86 -11.41
CA ALA A 330 -2.90 9.37 -12.05
C ALA A 330 -4.10 8.52 -11.66
N HIS A 331 -3.92 7.19 -11.61
CA HIS A 331 -4.98 6.29 -11.20
C HIS A 331 -5.41 6.55 -9.75
N VAL A 332 -4.44 6.77 -8.88
CA VAL A 332 -4.73 7.00 -7.46
C VAL A 332 -5.43 8.33 -7.25
N ILE A 333 -4.96 9.38 -7.92
CA ILE A 333 -5.52 10.72 -7.74
C ILE A 333 -6.99 10.75 -8.18
N LEU A 334 -7.28 10.10 -9.30
CA LEU A 334 -8.65 9.98 -9.79
C LEU A 334 -9.56 9.39 -8.71
N ARG A 335 -9.14 8.28 -8.12
CA ARG A 335 -9.90 7.59 -7.10
C ARG A 335 -10.03 8.40 -5.82
N PHE A 336 -8.93 9.04 -5.42
CA PHE A 336 -8.95 9.90 -4.24
C PHE A 336 -9.99 10.99 -4.38
N GLU A 337 -10.01 11.67 -5.50
CA GLU A 337 -10.93 12.79 -5.70
C GLU A 337 -12.38 12.34 -5.64
N ILE A 338 -12.68 11.18 -6.24
CA ILE A 338 -14.04 10.67 -6.25
C ILE A 338 -14.45 10.20 -4.85
N GLU A 339 -13.61 9.41 -4.15
CA GLU A 339 -14.01 8.93 -2.83
C GLU A 339 -14.06 10.05 -1.81
N ARG A 340 -13.18 11.06 -1.94
CA ARG A 340 -13.24 12.24 -1.07
C ARG A 340 -14.61 12.92 -1.21
N ASP A 341 -15.02 13.19 -2.44
CA ASP A 341 -16.26 13.90 -2.68
C ASP A 341 -17.47 13.06 -2.31
N LEU A 342 -17.40 11.75 -2.51
CA LEU A 342 -18.47 10.84 -2.15
C LEU A 342 -18.68 10.82 -0.62
N MET A 343 -17.59 10.68 0.13
CA MET A 343 -17.70 10.62 1.59
C MET A 343 -18.06 11.96 2.21
N ASN A 344 -17.69 13.08 1.57
CA ASN A 344 -18.07 14.40 2.04
C ASN A 344 -19.44 14.85 1.52
N GLY A 345 -20.15 13.98 0.82
CA GLY A 345 -21.49 14.26 0.36
C GLY A 345 -21.60 15.26 -0.78
N LYS A 346 -20.51 15.47 -1.50
CA LYS A 346 -20.47 16.44 -2.61
C LYS A 346 -20.99 15.87 -3.90
N ILE A 347 -21.00 14.55 -4.05
CA ILE A 347 -21.48 13.87 -5.25
C ILE A 347 -22.32 12.67 -4.83
N LYS A 348 -23.11 12.16 -5.75
CA LYS A 348 -23.90 10.95 -5.56
C LYS A 348 -23.20 9.77 -6.19
N HIS A 349 -23.48 8.56 -5.70
CA HIS A 349 -22.86 7.36 -6.27
C HIS A 349 -23.18 7.23 -7.76
N THR A 350 -24.33 7.72 -8.20
CA THR A 350 -24.71 7.66 -9.61
C THR A 350 -23.89 8.59 -10.48
N ASP A 351 -23.18 9.56 -9.89
CA ASP A 351 -22.30 10.46 -10.65
C ASP A 351 -20.97 9.80 -10.98
N VAL A 352 -20.65 8.67 -10.35
CA VAL A 352 -19.28 8.14 -10.39
C VAL A 352 -18.83 7.72 -11.79
N PRO A 353 -19.64 7.00 -12.59
CA PRO A 353 -19.16 6.64 -13.93
C PRO A 353 -18.76 7.83 -14.78
N GLU A 354 -19.55 8.90 -14.77
CA GLU A 354 -19.24 10.08 -15.58
C GLU A 354 -18.02 10.82 -15.05
N LEU A 355 -17.91 10.96 -13.73
CA LEU A 355 -16.75 11.60 -13.14
C LEU A 355 -15.48 10.80 -13.40
N TRP A 356 -15.56 9.48 -13.32
CA TRP A 356 -14.43 8.62 -13.64
C TRP A 356 -13.96 8.85 -15.07
N ASP A 357 -14.91 8.87 -16.02
CA ASP A 357 -14.58 9.10 -17.41
C ASP A 357 -13.91 10.45 -17.62
N GLN A 358 -14.47 11.50 -17.00
CA GLN A 358 -13.91 12.85 -17.14
C GLN A 358 -12.49 12.92 -16.61
N LYS A 359 -12.25 12.33 -15.44
CA LYS A 359 -10.93 12.38 -14.84
C LYS A 359 -9.93 11.49 -15.57
N MET A 360 -10.37 10.33 -16.02
CA MET A 360 -9.51 9.45 -16.83
C MET A 360 -9.06 10.17 -18.10
N GLN A 361 -9.97 10.88 -18.73
CA GLN A 361 -9.59 11.67 -19.91
C GLN A 361 -8.62 12.78 -19.56
N ALA A 362 -8.87 13.48 -18.44
CA ALA A 362 -8.03 14.61 -18.04
C ALA A 362 -6.62 14.17 -17.68
N TYR A 363 -6.49 13.03 -16.98
CA TYR A 363 -5.19 12.64 -16.43
C TYR A 363 -4.45 11.65 -17.32
N LEU A 364 -5.15 10.83 -18.08
CA LEU A 364 -4.51 9.80 -18.91
C LEU A 364 -4.96 9.80 -20.36
N GLY A 365 -5.87 10.70 -20.74
CA GLY A 365 -6.29 10.79 -22.13
C GLY A 365 -7.13 9.63 -22.63
N LEU A 366 -7.74 8.87 -21.72
CA LEU A 366 -8.53 7.69 -22.08
C LEU A 366 -9.97 7.88 -21.66
N SER A 367 -10.90 7.35 -22.43
CA SER A 367 -12.32 7.43 -22.11
C SER A 367 -12.85 6.08 -21.66
N THR A 368 -13.57 6.08 -20.54
CA THR A 368 -14.23 4.88 -20.05
C THR A 368 -15.73 4.88 -20.34
N LYS A 369 -16.20 5.77 -21.21
CA LYS A 369 -17.62 5.82 -21.55
C LYS A 369 -18.03 4.47 -22.15
N GLY A 370 -19.08 3.88 -21.57
CA GLY A 370 -19.55 2.57 -22.01
C GLY A 370 -18.67 1.41 -21.62
N ASN A 371 -17.66 1.66 -20.77
CA ASN A 371 -16.68 0.65 -20.41
C ASN A 371 -16.42 0.72 -18.90
N ASP A 372 -17.49 0.64 -18.11
CA ASP A 372 -17.37 0.77 -16.66
C ASP A 372 -16.64 -0.43 -16.04
N GLN A 373 -16.65 -1.58 -16.72
CA GLN A 373 -15.92 -2.74 -16.22
C GLN A 373 -14.42 -2.46 -16.11
N ASN A 374 -13.88 -1.62 -16.98
CA ASN A 374 -12.47 -1.20 -16.90
C ASN A 374 -12.34 0.22 -16.38
N GLY A 375 -13.43 0.78 -15.92
CA GLY A 375 -13.47 2.08 -15.26
C GLY A 375 -13.79 1.91 -13.80
N CYS A 376 -14.90 2.50 -13.38
CA CYS A 376 -15.22 2.60 -11.95
C CYS A 376 -15.54 1.26 -11.28
N MET A 377 -15.77 0.20 -12.06
CA MET A 377 -16.06 -1.12 -11.49
C MET A 377 -14.82 -2.01 -11.35
N GLN A 378 -13.62 -1.49 -11.63
CA GLN A 378 -12.47 -2.38 -11.73
C GLN A 378 -11.88 -2.81 -10.38
N ASP A 379 -12.07 -2.03 -9.32
CA ASP A 379 -11.43 -2.30 -8.03
C ASP A 379 -12.41 -2.89 -7.03
N ILE A 380 -11.92 -3.79 -6.20
CA ILE A 380 -12.73 -4.40 -5.16
C ILE A 380 -12.95 -3.45 -3.97
N HIS A 381 -12.06 -2.48 -3.78
CA HIS A 381 -12.01 -1.64 -2.56
C HIS A 381 -13.36 -1.04 -2.19
N TRP A 382 -14.03 -0.45 -3.15
CA TRP A 382 -15.28 0.27 -2.86
C TRP A 382 -16.48 -0.65 -2.70
N THR A 383 -16.36 -1.91 -3.10
CA THR A 383 -17.49 -2.83 -2.98
C THR A 383 -17.83 -3.14 -1.53
N ASP A 384 -16.85 -3.03 -0.63
CA ASP A 384 -17.09 -3.27 0.80
C ASP A 384 -16.88 -2.02 1.64
N GLY A 385 -16.82 -0.85 1.01
CA GLY A 385 -16.75 0.39 1.75
C GLY A 385 -15.36 0.83 2.17
N SER A 386 -14.31 0.32 1.53
CA SER A 386 -12.95 0.72 1.89
C SER A 386 -12.59 2.08 1.29
N PHE A 387 -13.29 3.11 1.70
CA PHE A 387 -13.03 4.48 1.25
C PHE A 387 -11.97 5.10 2.15
N GLY A 388 -10.93 5.65 1.53
CA GLY A 388 -9.80 6.24 2.23
C GLY A 388 -8.51 5.45 2.08
N TYR A 389 -8.56 4.31 1.43
CA TYR A 389 -7.40 3.45 1.28
C TYR A 389 -6.49 3.88 0.12
N PHE A 390 -7.07 4.31 -1.00
CA PHE A 390 -6.30 4.54 -2.23
C PHE A 390 -5.12 5.48 -2.08
N PRO A 391 -5.21 6.58 -1.31
CA PRO A 391 -4.04 7.47 -1.21
C PRO A 391 -2.78 6.79 -0.69
N SER A 392 -2.92 5.72 0.08
CA SER A 392 -1.75 5.01 0.65
C SER A 392 -0.79 4.51 -0.44
N TYR A 393 -1.32 4.15 -1.61
CA TYR A 393 -0.47 3.65 -2.69
C TYR A 393 0.52 4.71 -3.16
N THR A 394 0.04 5.92 -3.45
CA THR A 394 0.94 6.97 -3.94
C THR A 394 1.72 7.63 -2.83
N LEU A 395 1.13 7.75 -1.63
CA LEU A 395 1.91 8.20 -0.48
C LEU A 395 3.09 7.25 -0.26
N GLY A 396 2.86 5.94 -0.38
CA GLY A 396 3.93 4.96 -0.25
C GLY A 396 5.05 5.19 -1.25
N ALA A 397 4.69 5.48 -2.51
CA ALA A 397 5.69 5.76 -3.53
C ALA A 397 6.50 7.01 -3.18
N MET A 398 5.84 8.03 -2.67
CA MET A 398 6.50 9.28 -2.29
C MET A 398 7.44 9.08 -1.11
N TYR A 399 6.98 8.34 -0.08
CA TYR A 399 7.83 8.03 1.06
C TYR A 399 9.03 7.20 0.62
N ALA A 400 8.84 6.22 -0.26
CA ALA A 400 9.94 5.38 -0.71
C ALA A 400 11.03 6.21 -1.39
N ALA A 401 10.63 7.16 -2.25
CA ALA A 401 11.59 8.03 -2.92
C ALA A 401 12.33 8.91 -1.92
N GLN A 402 11.63 9.41 -0.91
CA GLN A 402 12.25 10.25 0.10
C GLN A 402 13.22 9.46 0.97
N PHE A 403 12.85 8.23 1.35
CA PHE A 403 13.76 7.36 2.11
C PHE A 403 15.02 7.07 1.30
N MET A 404 14.85 6.79 0.00
CA MET A 404 16.03 6.52 -0.83
C MET A 404 16.94 7.75 -0.94
N ALA A 405 16.36 8.93 -1.11
CA ALA A 405 17.15 10.16 -1.18
C ALA A 405 17.95 10.36 0.11
N ALA A 406 17.33 10.12 1.26
CA ALA A 406 18.03 10.25 2.53
C ALA A 406 19.11 9.19 2.70
N MET A 407 18.80 7.95 2.32
CA MET A 407 19.74 6.83 2.43
C MET A 407 21.02 7.11 1.63
N LYS A 408 20.86 7.67 0.44
CA LYS A 408 22.00 7.90 -0.45
C LYS A 408 23.00 8.92 0.12
N LYS A 409 22.61 9.69 1.11
CA LYS A 409 23.52 10.63 1.76
C LYS A 409 24.59 9.91 2.57
N THR A 410 24.33 8.69 3.03
CA THR A 410 25.25 7.96 3.90
C THR A 410 25.57 6.55 3.41
N VAL A 411 24.87 6.04 2.41
CA VAL A 411 25.06 4.68 1.90
C VAL A 411 25.34 4.75 0.40
N ASP A 412 26.36 4.00 -0.03
CA ASP A 412 26.63 3.81 -1.46
C ASP A 412 25.63 2.74 -1.97
N VAL A 413 24.41 3.17 -2.26
CA VAL A 413 23.34 2.26 -2.63
C VAL A 413 23.67 1.50 -3.91
N ASP A 414 24.09 2.23 -4.94
CA ASP A 414 24.38 1.64 -6.22
C ASP A 414 25.50 0.61 -6.12
N GLY A 415 26.57 0.92 -5.37
CA GLY A 415 27.66 -0.02 -5.14
C GLY A 415 27.24 -1.25 -4.39
N ALA A 416 26.40 -1.09 -3.35
CA ALA A 416 25.91 -2.22 -2.60
C ALA A 416 25.10 -3.17 -3.48
N ILE A 417 24.23 -2.61 -4.32
CA ILE A 417 23.44 -3.43 -5.24
C ILE A 417 24.35 -4.14 -6.25
N ARG A 418 25.29 -3.41 -6.84
CA ARG A 418 26.18 -4.02 -7.83
C ARG A 418 26.95 -5.19 -7.25
N ARG A 419 27.44 -5.06 -6.00
CA ARG A 419 28.18 -6.12 -5.35
C ARG A 419 27.32 -7.33 -4.99
N GLY A 420 25.99 -7.15 -5.02
CA GLY A 420 25.11 -8.22 -4.60
C GLY A 420 25.03 -8.35 -3.08
N ASP A 421 25.43 -7.33 -2.34
CA ASP A 421 25.35 -7.31 -0.89
C ASP A 421 24.59 -6.06 -0.46
N LEU A 422 23.29 -6.22 -0.30
CA LEU A 422 22.40 -5.13 0.01
C LEU A 422 22.33 -4.84 1.51
N SER A 423 23.17 -5.47 2.33
CA SER A 423 23.14 -5.29 3.78
C SER A 423 23.14 -3.82 4.22
N PRO A 424 23.97 -2.94 3.63
CA PRO A 424 23.94 -1.54 4.07
C PRO A 424 22.56 -0.88 3.87
N ILE A 425 21.88 -1.26 2.80
CA ILE A 425 20.53 -0.74 2.52
C ILE A 425 19.56 -1.20 3.60
N PHE A 426 19.59 -2.51 3.90
CA PHE A 426 18.64 -3.06 4.87
C PHE A 426 18.97 -2.62 6.30
N THR A 427 20.24 -2.39 6.61
CA THR A 427 20.62 -1.84 7.90
C THR A 427 20.00 -0.44 8.08
N TRP A 428 20.08 0.40 7.04
CA TRP A 428 19.49 1.73 7.11
C TRP A 428 17.97 1.65 7.33
N LEU A 429 17.30 0.78 6.58
CA LEU A 429 15.85 0.63 6.72
C LEU A 429 15.48 0.10 8.09
N SER A 430 16.25 -0.86 8.61
CA SER A 430 15.99 -1.41 9.93
C SER A 430 16.15 -0.35 11.01
N GLU A 431 17.25 0.39 10.97
CA GLU A 431 17.54 1.38 12.00
C GLU A 431 16.58 2.55 11.97
N ASN A 432 16.11 2.95 10.78
CA ASN A 432 15.32 4.18 10.64
C ASN A 432 13.82 3.93 10.55
N ILE A 433 13.40 2.76 10.08
CA ILE A 433 11.97 2.48 9.85
C ILE A 433 11.51 1.25 10.61
N TRP A 434 12.11 0.08 10.30
CA TRP A 434 11.54 -1.20 10.76
C TRP A 434 11.57 -1.34 12.28
N SER A 435 12.70 -1.00 12.90
CA SER A 435 12.85 -1.17 14.34
C SER A 435 11.99 -0.21 15.15
N LYS A 436 11.45 0.81 14.48
CA LYS A 436 10.64 1.82 15.15
C LYS A 436 9.17 1.40 15.28
N GLY A 437 8.72 0.42 14.50
CA GLY A 437 7.32 0.01 14.54
C GLY A 437 6.39 1.22 14.50
N SER A 438 5.50 1.31 15.48
CA SER A 438 4.57 2.44 15.63
C SER A 438 4.91 3.30 16.84
N LEU A 439 6.19 3.38 17.20
CA LEU A 439 6.63 4.22 18.33
C LEU A 439 6.35 5.70 18.09
N PHE A 440 6.37 6.13 16.84
CA PHE A 440 6.21 7.54 16.49
C PHE A 440 5.08 7.70 15.50
N SER A 441 4.56 8.93 15.39
CA SER A 441 3.62 9.23 14.30
C SER A 441 4.35 9.10 12.96
N THR A 442 3.58 9.02 11.87
CA THR A 442 4.19 8.95 10.55
C THR A 442 5.08 10.17 10.29
N ASP A 443 4.60 11.36 10.62
CA ASP A 443 5.41 12.58 10.42
C ASP A 443 6.70 12.52 11.20
N GLU A 444 6.65 12.09 12.47
CA GLU A 444 7.84 11.99 13.29
C GLU A 444 8.81 10.95 12.75
N LEU A 445 8.29 9.80 12.33
CA LEU A 445 9.11 8.74 11.78
C LEU A 445 9.87 9.22 10.53
N VAL A 446 9.15 9.85 9.62
CA VAL A 446 9.74 10.32 8.36
C VAL A 446 10.74 11.44 8.63
N LYS A 447 10.42 12.36 9.55
CA LYS A 447 11.32 13.45 9.87
C LYS A 447 12.61 12.94 10.54
N GLN A 448 12.50 11.97 11.44
CA GLN A 448 13.68 11.39 12.07
C GLN A 448 14.55 10.69 11.02
N ALA A 449 13.93 9.97 10.10
CA ALA A 449 14.67 9.20 9.12
C ALA A 449 15.30 10.06 8.04
N THR A 450 14.66 11.17 7.65
CA THR A 450 15.06 11.90 6.45
C THR A 450 15.36 13.38 6.69
N GLY A 451 15.04 13.93 7.86
CA GLY A 451 15.25 15.32 8.17
C GLY A 451 14.07 16.23 7.87
N GLU A 452 13.02 15.72 7.29
CA GLU A 452 11.82 16.51 6.96
C GLU A 452 10.61 15.59 6.88
N THR A 453 9.41 16.17 7.03
CA THR A 453 8.19 15.43 6.80
C THR A 453 8.03 15.21 5.30
N LEU A 454 6.91 14.63 4.88
CA LEU A 454 6.73 14.28 3.46
C LEU A 454 7.04 15.45 2.54
N ASN A 455 7.92 15.20 1.59
CA ASN A 455 8.30 16.18 0.56
C ASN A 455 8.18 15.51 -0.81
N PRO A 456 7.11 15.78 -1.54
CA PRO A 456 6.87 15.10 -2.83
C PRO A 456 7.93 15.38 -3.90
N GLU A 457 8.79 16.37 -3.69
CA GLU A 457 9.83 16.69 -4.67
C GLU A 457 10.80 15.54 -4.87
N HIS A 458 11.02 14.71 -3.85
CA HIS A 458 11.89 13.54 -4.01
C HIS A 458 11.31 12.54 -5.00
N PHE A 459 10.00 12.37 -4.99
CA PHE A 459 9.32 11.49 -5.93
C PHE A 459 9.41 12.04 -7.36
N LYS A 460 9.16 13.34 -7.51
CA LYS A 460 9.28 13.97 -8.82
C LYS A 460 10.70 13.83 -9.38
N ALA A 461 11.70 14.08 -8.53
CA ALA A 461 13.11 13.95 -8.94
C ALA A 461 13.43 12.51 -9.35
N HIS A 462 12.92 11.54 -8.60
CA HIS A 462 13.14 10.14 -8.91
C HIS A 462 12.55 9.78 -10.27
N LEU A 463 11.32 10.19 -10.54
CA LEU A 463 10.67 9.87 -11.81
C LEU A 463 11.40 10.53 -12.98
N SER A 464 11.81 11.78 -12.81
CA SER A 464 12.56 12.48 -13.86
C SER A 464 13.90 11.80 -14.14
N GLN A 465 14.61 11.41 -13.08
CA GLN A 465 15.90 10.74 -13.24
C GLN A 465 15.73 9.40 -13.96
N ARG A 466 14.74 8.61 -13.57
CA ARG A 466 14.58 7.27 -14.13
C ARG A 466 14.10 7.29 -15.58
N TYR A 467 13.15 8.19 -15.89
CA TYR A 467 12.44 8.10 -17.15
C TYR A 467 12.89 9.11 -18.19
N LEU A 468 13.59 10.17 -17.80
CA LEU A 468 14.08 11.15 -18.76
C LEU A 468 15.57 11.03 -19.03
N LYS A 469 16.31 10.35 -18.16
CA LYS A 469 17.76 10.19 -18.31
C LYS A 469 18.15 8.75 -18.52
#